data_929945a750b6908c6636722b45e81215
#
_entry.id   929945a750b6908c6636722b45e81215
#
_cell.length_a   1.000
_cell.length_b   1.000
_cell.length_c   1.000
_cell.angle_alpha   90.00
_cell.angle_beta   90.00
_cell.angle_gamma   90.00
#
_symmetry.space_group_name_H-M   'P 1'
#
loop_
_entity.id
_entity.type
_entity.pdbx_description
1 polymer ?
#
loop_
_entity_poly.entity_id
_entity_poly.type
_entity_poly.pdbx_seq_one_letter_code
_entity_poly.pdbx_strand_id
1 'polypeptide(L)'
;AARELSLPRPARDVTFVIDTSGSMKGTSIEQAKKALIMALDRLGPNDRFRIIRFAGGYSDLTPMPVPAETKMVERAKAYVRGLTAEGGTEIVNAVTAALAGVHDVNPTDDGRTRLRQVVLVTDGAVGDEDRLLSLINGRIGDARLFTVGIGSAPNGFLMTRAAAAGRGTYTFIQSA
;
A
#
# COMPACT_ATOMS: atom_id res chain seq x y z
N ALA A 1 16.89 23.01 29.59
CA ALA A 1 16.02 22.76 28.43
C ALA A 1 16.70 21.74 27.54
N ALA A 2 16.27 20.47 27.60
CA ALA A 2 16.74 19.43 26.70
C ALA A 2 16.23 19.76 25.29
N ARG A 3 17.14 20.04 24.36
CA ARG A 3 16.84 20.04 22.94
C ARG A 3 16.49 18.61 22.57
N GLU A 4 15.22 18.31 22.30
CA GLU A 4 14.84 17.11 21.59
C GLU A 4 15.58 17.13 20.25
N LEU A 5 16.58 16.27 20.11
CA LEU A 5 17.20 15.95 18.85
C LEU A 5 16.15 15.16 18.05
N SER A 6 15.28 15.87 17.33
CA SER A 6 14.42 15.21 16.34
C SER A 6 15.34 14.70 15.24
N LEU A 7 15.62 13.39 15.27
CA LEU A 7 16.31 12.72 14.16
C LEU A 7 15.50 12.94 12.88
N PRO A 8 16.15 13.30 11.78
CA PRO A 8 15.46 13.49 10.52
C PRO A 8 14.72 12.21 10.15
N ARG A 9 13.45 12.34 9.78
CA ARG A 9 12.62 11.20 9.33
C ARG A 9 13.31 10.52 8.16
N PRO A 10 13.53 9.19 8.21
CA PRO A 10 14.15 8.47 7.10
C PRO A 10 13.26 8.56 5.86
N ALA A 11 13.89 8.68 4.70
CA ALA A 11 13.20 8.64 3.42
C ALA A 11 12.57 7.25 3.19
N ARG A 12 11.44 7.19 2.50
CA ARG A 12 10.68 5.96 2.25
C ARG A 12 10.39 5.76 0.77
N ASP A 13 10.34 4.49 0.37
CA ASP A 13 9.66 4.03 -0.84
C ASP A 13 8.35 3.36 -0.40
N VAL A 14 7.23 3.98 -0.69
CA VAL A 14 5.91 3.48 -0.28
C VAL A 14 5.13 3.01 -1.49
N THR A 15 4.80 1.72 -1.54
CA THR A 15 3.90 1.15 -2.55
C THR A 15 2.53 0.93 -1.92
N PHE A 16 1.54 1.68 -2.40
CA PHE A 16 0.13 1.48 -2.04
C PHE A 16 -0.49 0.46 -2.96
N VAL A 17 -1.12 -0.55 -2.39
CA VAL A 17 -1.88 -1.59 -3.12
C VAL A 17 -3.33 -1.48 -2.70
N ILE A 18 -4.19 -0.99 -3.59
CA ILE A 18 -5.59 -0.73 -3.29
C ILE A 18 -6.51 -1.72 -4.02
N ASP A 19 -7.39 -2.34 -3.24
CA ASP A 19 -8.45 -3.20 -3.73
C ASP A 19 -9.55 -2.37 -4.39
N THR A 20 -9.85 -2.69 -5.64
CA THR A 20 -10.98 -2.13 -6.41
C THR A 20 -11.90 -3.23 -6.92
N SER A 21 -11.93 -4.40 -6.27
CA SER A 21 -12.81 -5.51 -6.60
C SER A 21 -14.27 -5.20 -6.30
N GLY A 22 -15.17 -6.05 -6.79
CA GLY A 22 -16.61 -5.86 -6.64
C GLY A 22 -17.11 -5.81 -5.19
N SER A 23 -16.43 -6.49 -4.24
CA SER A 23 -16.76 -6.44 -2.80
C SER A 23 -16.52 -5.05 -2.19
N MET A 24 -15.65 -4.24 -2.80
CA MET A 24 -15.36 -2.89 -2.35
C MET A 24 -16.43 -1.85 -2.73
N LYS A 25 -17.48 -2.23 -3.47
CA LYS A 25 -18.53 -1.29 -3.90
C LYS A 25 -19.20 -0.58 -2.71
N GLY A 26 -19.65 0.64 -2.97
CA GLY A 26 -20.35 1.46 -1.98
C GLY A 26 -19.39 2.20 -1.04
N THR A 27 -19.63 2.09 0.26
CA THR A 27 -18.86 2.83 1.27
C THR A 27 -17.41 2.38 1.37
N SER A 28 -17.09 1.12 1.10
CA SER A 28 -15.74 0.56 1.22
C SER A 28 -14.75 1.25 0.28
N ILE A 29 -15.09 1.38 -0.99
CA ILE A 29 -14.19 2.05 -1.94
C ILE A 29 -14.01 3.54 -1.60
N GLU A 30 -15.04 4.21 -1.12
CA GLU A 30 -14.95 5.62 -0.72
C GLU A 30 -14.07 5.81 0.53
N GLN A 31 -14.16 4.91 1.49
CA GLN A 31 -13.25 4.90 2.65
C GLN A 31 -11.81 4.62 2.25
N ALA A 32 -11.59 3.65 1.37
CA ALA A 32 -10.26 3.33 0.86
C ALA A 32 -9.63 4.52 0.14
N LYS A 33 -10.39 5.22 -0.70
CA LYS A 33 -9.94 6.46 -1.37
C LYS A 33 -9.55 7.54 -0.37
N LYS A 34 -10.38 7.78 0.64
CA LYS A 34 -10.08 8.78 1.68
C LYS A 34 -8.80 8.42 2.43
N ALA A 35 -8.66 7.16 2.86
CA ALA A 35 -7.47 6.68 3.56
C ALA A 35 -6.21 6.86 2.70
N LEU A 36 -6.28 6.51 1.43
CA LEU A 36 -5.14 6.63 0.51
C LEU A 36 -4.78 8.10 0.24
N ILE A 37 -5.76 8.98 0.05
CA ILE A 37 -5.52 10.43 -0.11
C ILE A 37 -4.85 11.00 1.14
N MET A 38 -5.32 10.64 2.34
CA MET A 38 -4.67 11.06 3.59
C MET A 38 -3.23 10.53 3.69
N ALA A 39 -2.97 9.32 3.24
CA ALA A 39 -1.63 8.75 3.23
C ALA A 39 -0.71 9.48 2.24
N LEU A 40 -1.22 9.85 1.07
CA LEU A 40 -0.49 10.66 0.08
C LEU A 40 -0.13 12.05 0.63
N ASP A 41 -1.02 12.68 1.39
CA ASP A 41 -0.76 13.97 2.03
C ASP A 41 0.34 13.91 3.11
N ARG A 42 0.60 12.73 3.64
CA ARG A 42 1.64 12.51 4.67
C ARG A 42 3.01 12.12 4.10
N LEU A 43 3.13 12.01 2.79
CA LEU A 43 4.43 11.78 2.16
C LEU A 43 5.34 12.99 2.34
N GLY A 44 6.58 12.73 2.71
CA GLY A 44 7.59 13.77 2.86
C GLY A 44 8.28 14.08 1.53
N PRO A 45 9.04 15.19 1.46
CA PRO A 45 9.70 15.63 0.23
C PRO A 45 10.80 14.68 -0.27
N ASN A 46 11.29 13.81 0.60
CA ASN A 46 12.30 12.79 0.28
C ASN A 46 11.69 11.40 0.05
N ASP A 47 10.37 11.25 0.21
CA ASP A 47 9.69 9.99 -0.05
C ASP A 47 9.49 9.78 -1.56
N ARG A 48 9.40 8.53 -1.97
CA ARG A 48 8.91 8.10 -3.28
C ARG A 48 7.71 7.21 -3.08
N PHE A 49 6.82 7.14 -4.06
CA PHE A 49 5.63 6.31 -3.97
C PHE A 49 5.21 5.69 -5.30
N ARG A 50 4.44 4.64 -5.19
CA ARG A 50 3.79 3.93 -6.31
C ARG A 50 2.39 3.55 -5.87
N ILE A 51 1.43 3.52 -6.79
CA ILE A 51 0.06 3.04 -6.55
C ILE A 51 -0.24 1.91 -7.52
N ILE A 52 -0.62 0.77 -6.98
CA ILE A 52 -1.13 -0.40 -7.69
C ILE A 52 -2.59 -0.57 -7.30
N ARG A 53 -3.49 -0.57 -8.26
CA ARG A 53 -4.87 -1.00 -8.05
C ARG A 53 -5.06 -2.43 -8.53
N PHE A 54 -5.91 -3.21 -7.89
CA PHE A 54 -6.24 -4.56 -8.37
C PHE A 54 -7.74 -4.86 -8.26
N ALA A 55 -8.19 -5.71 -9.17
CA ALA A 55 -9.49 -6.36 -9.22
C ALA A 55 -9.33 -7.74 -9.88
N GLY A 56 -9.92 -8.03 -11.02
CA GLY A 56 -9.62 -9.23 -11.83
C GLY A 56 -8.26 -9.21 -12.54
N GLY A 57 -7.47 -8.23 -12.29
CA GLY A 57 -6.09 -8.01 -12.70
C GLY A 57 -5.55 -6.82 -11.93
N TYR A 58 -4.33 -6.37 -12.22
CA TYR A 58 -3.77 -5.18 -11.60
C TYR A 58 -3.24 -4.18 -12.62
N SER A 59 -3.18 -2.93 -12.24
CA SER A 59 -2.53 -1.86 -13.01
C SER A 59 -1.90 -0.83 -12.08
N ASP A 60 -0.91 -0.14 -12.59
CA ASP A 60 -0.14 0.86 -11.88
C ASP A 60 -0.48 2.27 -12.34
N LEU A 61 -0.45 3.24 -11.43
CA LEU A 61 -0.39 4.66 -11.82
C LEU A 61 0.96 4.97 -12.49
N THR A 62 2.04 4.40 -11.93
CA THR A 62 3.40 4.46 -12.48
C THR A 62 4.05 3.09 -12.31
N PRO A 63 4.87 2.64 -13.28
CA PRO A 63 5.48 1.30 -13.22
C PRO A 63 6.54 1.17 -12.12
N MET A 64 7.07 2.28 -11.63
CA MET A 64 8.09 2.36 -10.58
C MET A 64 7.75 3.47 -9.58
N PRO A 65 8.32 3.44 -8.35
CA PRO A 65 8.19 4.53 -7.40
C PRO A 65 8.71 5.85 -7.98
N VAL A 66 7.95 6.90 -7.78
CA VAL A 66 8.28 8.27 -8.24
C VAL A 66 8.41 9.21 -7.03
N PRO A 67 9.22 10.28 -7.14
CA PRO A 67 9.35 11.28 -6.08
C PRO A 67 7.99 11.86 -5.68
N ALA A 68 7.79 12.07 -4.37
CA ALA A 68 6.58 12.66 -3.81
C ALA A 68 6.57 14.19 -3.96
N GLU A 69 6.75 14.67 -5.18
CA GLU A 69 6.61 16.08 -5.53
C GLU A 69 5.14 16.48 -5.56
N THR A 70 4.85 17.74 -5.22
CA THR A 70 3.48 18.26 -5.13
C THR A 70 2.65 17.95 -6.37
N LYS A 71 3.19 18.18 -7.56
CA LYS A 71 2.51 17.92 -8.84
C LYS A 71 2.15 16.43 -9.00
N MET A 72 3.07 15.53 -8.62
CA MET A 72 2.84 14.10 -8.75
C MET A 72 1.86 13.59 -7.69
N VAL A 73 1.93 14.10 -6.48
CA VAL A 73 0.96 13.79 -5.40
C VAL A 73 -0.45 14.24 -5.79
N GLU A 74 -0.62 15.43 -6.36
CA GLU A 74 -1.93 15.90 -6.83
C GLU A 74 -2.47 15.06 -7.99
N ARG A 75 -1.60 14.64 -8.92
CA ARG A 75 -1.97 13.69 -9.98
C ARG A 75 -2.43 12.35 -9.40
N ALA A 76 -1.72 11.84 -8.40
CA ALA A 76 -2.07 10.60 -7.71
C ALA A 76 -3.42 10.71 -6.99
N LYS A 77 -3.70 11.81 -6.31
CA LYS A 77 -5.00 12.06 -5.67
C LYS A 77 -6.14 12.10 -6.69
N ALA A 78 -5.94 12.75 -7.84
CA ALA A 78 -6.92 12.76 -8.93
C ALA A 78 -7.19 11.34 -9.46
N TYR A 79 -6.14 10.56 -9.65
CA TYR A 79 -6.25 9.15 -10.03
C TYR A 79 -7.06 8.34 -9.01
N VAL A 80 -6.75 8.48 -7.71
CA VAL A 80 -7.46 7.78 -6.64
C VAL A 80 -8.94 8.16 -6.59
N ARG A 81 -9.28 9.43 -6.75
CA ARG A 81 -10.69 9.89 -6.80
C ARG A 81 -11.48 9.25 -7.92
N GLY A 82 -10.84 8.95 -9.05
CA GLY A 82 -11.45 8.31 -10.22
C GLY A 82 -11.60 6.79 -10.12
N LEU A 83 -11.07 6.14 -9.09
CA LEU A 83 -11.18 4.68 -8.95
C LEU A 83 -12.63 4.24 -8.71
N THR A 84 -13.02 3.15 -9.38
CA THR A 84 -14.32 2.49 -9.22
C THR A 84 -14.11 1.04 -8.84
N ALA A 85 -15.06 0.47 -8.09
CA ALA A 85 -14.99 -0.92 -7.65
C ALA A 85 -15.80 -1.82 -8.58
N GLU A 86 -15.14 -2.82 -9.19
CA GLU A 86 -15.77 -3.82 -10.05
C GLU A 86 -14.85 -5.02 -10.27
N GLY A 87 -15.43 -6.15 -10.71
CA GLY A 87 -14.67 -7.33 -11.12
C GLY A 87 -14.23 -8.24 -9.97
N GLY A 88 -13.30 -9.14 -10.29
CA GLY A 88 -12.77 -10.15 -9.36
C GLY A 88 -11.70 -9.61 -8.41
N THR A 89 -11.00 -10.54 -7.71
CA THR A 89 -10.02 -10.19 -6.66
C THR A 89 -8.73 -10.99 -6.88
N GLU A 90 -7.82 -10.46 -7.69
CA GLU A 90 -6.51 -11.05 -8.01
C GLU A 90 -5.38 -10.42 -7.17
N ILE A 91 -5.50 -10.52 -5.86
CA ILE A 91 -4.58 -9.88 -4.89
C ILE A 91 -3.14 -10.40 -4.99
N VAL A 92 -2.96 -11.70 -5.25
CA VAL A 92 -1.64 -12.35 -5.28
C VAL A 92 -0.75 -11.70 -6.34
N ASN A 93 -1.29 -11.44 -7.54
CA ASN A 93 -0.54 -10.82 -8.62
C ASN A 93 -0.14 -9.37 -8.29
N ALA A 94 -1.05 -8.61 -7.65
CA ALA A 94 -0.78 -7.23 -7.24
C ALA A 94 0.29 -7.15 -6.15
N VAL A 95 0.22 -8.01 -5.14
CA VAL A 95 1.22 -8.08 -4.06
C VAL A 95 2.56 -8.59 -4.61
N THR A 96 2.56 -9.54 -5.54
CA THR A 96 3.78 -9.96 -6.26
C THR A 96 4.44 -8.76 -6.95
N ALA A 97 3.69 -7.97 -7.68
CA ALA A 97 4.20 -6.77 -8.34
C ALA A 97 4.73 -5.73 -7.34
N ALA A 98 4.04 -5.56 -6.21
CA ALA A 98 4.48 -4.65 -5.16
C ALA A 98 5.81 -5.07 -4.51
N LEU A 99 6.04 -6.37 -4.37
CA LEU A 99 7.25 -6.93 -3.76
C LEU A 99 8.39 -7.18 -4.76
N ALA A 100 8.13 -7.19 -6.06
CA ALA A 100 9.12 -7.50 -7.09
C ALA A 100 10.30 -6.53 -7.12
N GLY A 101 10.08 -5.24 -6.86
CA GLY A 101 11.13 -4.20 -6.84
C GLY A 101 11.93 -4.12 -5.53
N VAL A 102 11.71 -5.03 -4.59
CA VAL A 102 12.34 -4.98 -3.26
C VAL A 102 13.84 -5.24 -3.30
N HIS A 103 14.33 -5.94 -4.32
CA HIS A 103 15.74 -6.35 -4.42
C HIS A 103 16.60 -5.43 -5.31
N ASP A 104 16.00 -4.58 -6.11
CA ASP A 104 16.71 -3.59 -6.90
C ASP A 104 17.05 -2.36 -6.05
N VAL A 105 17.96 -2.56 -5.11
CA VAL A 105 18.57 -1.47 -4.37
C VAL A 105 19.52 -0.77 -5.33
N ASN A 106 19.00 -0.01 -6.26
CA ASN A 106 19.79 1.09 -6.77
C ASN A 106 19.90 2.10 -5.63
N PRO A 107 21.10 2.37 -5.10
CA PRO A 107 21.24 3.51 -4.22
C PRO A 107 20.67 4.69 -5.01
N THR A 108 19.70 5.33 -4.42
CA THR A 108 19.05 6.48 -5.03
C THR A 108 20.10 7.45 -5.53
N ASP A 109 19.81 8.20 -6.59
CA ASP A 109 20.71 9.24 -7.12
C ASP A 109 21.21 10.22 -6.06
N ASP A 110 20.55 10.24 -4.89
CA ASP A 110 20.89 11.05 -3.71
C ASP A 110 21.69 10.28 -2.62
N GLY A 111 22.06 9.02 -2.87
CA GLY A 111 22.86 8.19 -1.93
C GLY A 111 22.14 7.82 -0.63
N ARG A 112 20.83 8.02 -0.51
CA ARG A 112 20.05 7.76 0.72
C ARG A 112 19.52 6.34 0.73
N THR A 113 19.64 5.65 1.87
CA THR A 113 18.92 4.42 2.13
C THR A 113 17.45 4.75 2.41
N ARG A 114 16.52 4.10 1.69
CA ARG A 114 15.07 4.29 1.87
C ARG A 114 14.46 3.09 2.58
N LEU A 115 13.54 3.37 3.49
CA LEU A 115 12.69 2.33 4.06
C LEU A 115 11.65 1.91 3.04
N ARG A 116 11.55 0.62 2.77
CA ARG A 116 10.55 0.06 1.85
C ARG A 116 9.31 -0.36 2.60
N GLN A 117 8.18 0.18 2.19
CA GLN A 117 6.89 -0.07 2.81
C GLN A 117 5.86 -0.40 1.73
N VAL A 118 5.09 -1.44 1.97
CA VAL A 118 3.90 -1.79 1.18
C VAL A 118 2.68 -1.60 2.07
N VAL A 119 1.70 -0.87 1.60
CA VAL A 119 0.43 -0.62 2.30
C VAL A 119 -0.70 -1.25 1.49
N LEU A 120 -1.25 -2.34 1.98
CA LEU A 120 -2.36 -3.07 1.36
C LEU A 120 -3.69 -2.61 1.94
N VAL A 121 -4.56 -2.09 1.09
CA VAL A 121 -5.90 -1.58 1.47
C VAL A 121 -6.96 -2.46 0.81
N THR A 122 -7.69 -3.24 1.60
CA THR A 122 -8.70 -4.20 1.12
C THR A 122 -9.73 -4.52 2.19
N ASP A 123 -10.88 -5.06 1.81
CA ASP A 123 -11.84 -5.66 2.74
C ASP A 123 -11.45 -7.10 3.16
N GLY A 124 -10.39 -7.64 2.57
CA GLY A 124 -9.86 -8.96 2.89
C GLY A 124 -10.66 -10.13 2.31
N ALA A 125 -11.57 -9.89 1.39
CA ALA A 125 -12.29 -10.94 0.65
C ALA A 125 -11.36 -11.60 -0.38
N VAL A 126 -10.50 -12.52 0.07
CA VAL A 126 -9.46 -13.17 -0.74
C VAL A 126 -9.74 -14.66 -0.83
N GLY A 127 -9.66 -15.22 -2.03
CA GLY A 127 -9.93 -16.64 -2.28
C GLY A 127 -8.74 -17.59 -2.00
N ASP A 128 -7.51 -17.10 -1.93
CA ASP A 128 -6.31 -17.93 -1.77
C ASP A 128 -5.36 -17.35 -0.72
N GLU A 129 -5.80 -17.44 0.54
CA GLU A 129 -5.09 -16.87 1.70
C GLU A 129 -3.70 -17.49 1.89
N ASP A 130 -3.58 -18.81 1.77
CA ASP A 130 -2.32 -19.52 2.01
C ASP A 130 -1.26 -19.14 0.97
N ARG A 131 -1.68 -18.98 -0.28
CA ARG A 131 -0.80 -18.54 -1.35
C ARG A 131 -0.31 -17.10 -1.13
N LEU A 132 -1.20 -16.21 -0.68
CA LEU A 132 -0.84 -14.84 -0.35
C LEU A 132 0.17 -14.80 0.80
N LEU A 133 -0.06 -15.53 1.87
CA LEU A 133 0.84 -15.59 3.03
C LEU A 133 2.20 -16.20 2.66
N SER A 134 2.22 -17.26 1.86
CA SER A 134 3.46 -17.88 1.37
C SER A 134 4.25 -16.91 0.49
N LEU A 135 3.57 -16.16 -0.37
CA LEU A 135 4.20 -15.13 -1.20
C LEU A 135 4.86 -14.04 -0.35
N ILE A 136 4.14 -13.52 0.64
CA ILE A 136 4.67 -12.48 1.54
C ILE A 136 5.90 -13.01 2.27
N ASN A 137 5.82 -14.17 2.92
CA ASN A 137 6.94 -14.77 3.63
C ASN A 137 8.17 -14.99 2.73
N GLY A 138 7.97 -15.40 1.50
CA GLY A 138 9.06 -15.71 0.58
C GLY A 138 9.68 -14.48 -0.10
N ARG A 139 8.98 -13.35 -0.18
CA ARG A 139 9.41 -12.21 -1.00
C ARG A 139 9.50 -10.87 -0.27
N ILE A 140 9.14 -10.81 1.01
CA ILE A 140 9.10 -9.54 1.74
C ILE A 140 10.49 -8.87 1.84
N GLY A 141 11.59 -9.65 1.90
CA GLY A 141 12.94 -9.11 2.00
C GLY A 141 13.10 -8.13 3.16
N ASP A 142 13.62 -6.96 2.88
CA ASP A 142 13.78 -5.85 3.83
C ASP A 142 12.56 -4.90 3.90
N ALA A 143 11.56 -5.11 3.05
CA ALA A 143 10.32 -4.35 3.09
C ALA A 143 9.47 -4.67 4.31
N ARG A 144 8.53 -3.79 4.61
CA ARG A 144 7.48 -4.01 5.60
C ARG A 144 6.12 -3.89 4.94
N LEU A 145 5.21 -4.79 5.30
CA LEU A 145 3.84 -4.79 4.82
C LEU A 145 2.90 -4.34 5.94
N PHE A 146 2.17 -3.28 5.67
CA PHE A 146 1.08 -2.79 6.52
C PHE A 146 -0.24 -3.12 5.83
N THR A 147 -1.22 -3.58 6.59
CA THR A 147 -2.54 -3.89 6.08
C THR A 147 -3.58 -2.95 6.67
N VAL A 148 -4.49 -2.47 5.83
CA VAL A 148 -5.59 -1.59 6.20
C VAL A 148 -6.89 -2.28 5.80
N GLY A 149 -7.64 -2.74 6.78
CA GLY A 149 -8.95 -3.35 6.60
C GLY A 149 -10.03 -2.29 6.44
N ILE A 150 -10.85 -2.44 5.41
CA ILE A 150 -11.94 -1.52 5.06
C ILE A 150 -13.28 -2.23 5.15
N GLY A 151 -14.34 -1.48 5.37
CA GLY A 151 -15.72 -2.00 5.37
C GLY A 151 -16.26 -2.33 6.75
N SER A 152 -17.43 -2.99 6.79
CA SER A 152 -18.13 -3.30 8.04
C SER A 152 -17.59 -4.55 8.75
N ALA A 153 -17.01 -5.49 8.00
CA ALA A 153 -16.50 -6.76 8.51
C ALA A 153 -15.30 -7.27 7.68
N PRO A 154 -14.15 -6.58 7.73
CA PRO A 154 -12.98 -7.04 6.99
C PRO A 154 -12.48 -8.38 7.56
N ASN A 155 -11.80 -9.17 6.72
CA ASN A 155 -11.13 -10.39 7.16
C ASN A 155 -9.90 -10.05 8.03
N GLY A 156 -10.16 -9.65 9.28
CA GLY A 156 -9.13 -9.22 10.23
C GLY A 156 -8.12 -10.32 10.56
N PHE A 157 -8.52 -11.58 10.49
CA PHE A 157 -7.62 -12.71 10.71
C PHE A 157 -6.53 -12.78 9.63
N LEU A 158 -6.94 -12.75 8.35
CA LEU A 158 -5.99 -12.72 7.24
C LEU A 158 -5.11 -11.47 7.28
N MET A 159 -5.72 -10.31 7.49
CA MET A 159 -5.03 -9.03 7.50
C MET A 159 -3.96 -8.95 8.60
N THR A 160 -4.26 -9.48 9.78
CA THR A 160 -3.31 -9.59 10.90
C THR A 160 -2.16 -10.53 10.56
N ARG A 161 -2.44 -11.69 9.99
CA ARG A 161 -1.41 -12.67 9.59
C ARG A 161 -0.52 -12.12 8.48
N ALA A 162 -1.10 -11.46 7.49
CA ALA A 162 -0.35 -10.84 6.41
C ALA A 162 0.59 -9.74 6.92
N ALA A 163 0.10 -8.87 7.81
CA ALA A 163 0.90 -7.83 8.44
C ALA A 163 2.03 -8.44 9.30
N ALA A 164 1.77 -9.48 10.08
CA ALA A 164 2.78 -10.18 10.88
C ALA A 164 3.87 -10.81 9.99
N ALA A 165 3.48 -11.49 8.91
CA ALA A 165 4.41 -12.04 7.93
C ALA A 165 5.28 -10.94 7.27
N GLY A 166 4.72 -9.77 7.07
CA GLY A 166 5.39 -8.59 6.51
C GLY A 166 6.08 -7.70 7.55
N ARG A 167 6.18 -8.09 8.80
CA ARG A 167 6.76 -7.31 9.91
C ARG A 167 6.14 -5.91 10.07
N GLY A 168 4.90 -5.75 9.69
CA GLY A 168 4.12 -4.53 9.82
C GLY A 168 2.97 -4.67 10.82
N THR A 169 2.00 -3.80 10.69
CA THR A 169 0.79 -3.76 11.54
C THR A 169 -0.48 -3.78 10.72
N TYR A 170 -1.55 -4.28 11.32
CA TYR A 170 -2.91 -4.21 10.80
C TYR A 170 -3.65 -3.03 11.43
N THR A 171 -4.33 -2.25 10.61
CA THR A 171 -5.22 -1.17 11.01
C THR A 171 -6.60 -1.40 10.41
N PHE A 172 -7.64 -1.21 11.20
CA PHE A 172 -9.02 -1.28 10.74
C PHE A 172 -9.64 0.11 10.66
N ILE A 173 -10.25 0.43 9.52
CA ILE A 173 -11.02 1.66 9.33
C ILE A 173 -12.50 1.29 9.33
N GLN A 174 -13.16 1.56 10.46
CA GLN A 174 -14.58 1.31 10.64
C GLN A 174 -15.40 2.28 9.79
N SER A 175 -16.47 1.78 9.17
CA SER A 175 -17.50 2.64 8.58
C SER A 175 -18.22 3.40 9.69
N ALA A 176 -18.28 4.72 9.55
CA ALA A 176 -19.12 5.56 10.41
C ALA A 176 -20.60 5.37 10.06
#